data_b7a7093a8aa31b9baed73f6c2e0dc8c6
#
_entry.id   b7a7093a8aa31b9baed73f6c2e0dc8c6
#
_cell.length_a   1.000
_cell.length_b   1.000
_cell.length_c   1.000
_cell.angle_alpha   90.00
_cell.angle_beta   90.00
_cell.angle_gamma   90.00
#
_symmetry.space_group_name_H-M   'P 1'
#
loop_
_entity.id
_entity.type
_entity.pdbx_description
1 polymer ?
#
loop_
_entity_poly.entity_id
_entity_poly.type
_entity_poly.pdbx_seq_one_letter_code
_entity_poly.pdbx_strand_id
1 'polypeptide(L)'
;MKFCDMPYERIDVKAATEALDAAAERLSAAKTLGEAEEAFSEREKIISHVQTMSTIAYIRHTVNTLDEFYEKENDFNDENAPLIEQSEQKFTEAMLGSPLRVQLEEKYGKLMFVNAELSRKCFSPEIIPDLQEENKLSSEYQKLIASAQIDFNGEKLSLSQLGAYKENAERDVRRAAYEAESGFYMAHADELDRIFDSLVKCRTRIAKKLGFNTFTELAYCRQTRNCYDAKDVSAFRSRIVRDIVPVVCRLKDMQKKRIGIDDMKIYDDPFAFKEGNPKPDGSSEDILAAGKKMYEQMSPETGEFINFMYDNALMDVLSAKGKAAGGYCTEILEYKSPFIFSNFNGTSGDVDVLTHEAGHAFAYYSVRDKMELCDQISPTMESCEVHSMSMEFFAWPWHELFYGSDAVRSRFVHLESALVFLPYGTMVDEFQHRIYAEPDLTPAGRNAVWLELEAKYRPYID
;
A
#
# COMPACT_ATOMS: atom_id res chain seq x y z
N MET A 1 -9.19 13.37 18.92
CA MET A 1 -7.94 14.18 19.07
C MET A 1 -7.40 14.43 17.68
N LYS A 2 -6.96 15.65 17.37
CA LYS A 2 -6.37 15.93 16.05
C LYS A 2 -5.02 15.24 15.92
N PHE A 3 -4.68 14.80 14.71
CA PHE A 3 -3.41 14.11 14.45
C PHE A 3 -2.18 14.92 14.89
N CYS A 4 -2.18 16.25 14.65
CA CYS A 4 -1.07 17.11 15.07
C CYS A 4 -0.88 17.18 16.60
N ASP A 5 -1.92 16.91 17.39
CA ASP A 5 -1.91 16.93 18.85
C ASP A 5 -1.59 15.55 19.46
N MET A 6 -1.49 14.50 18.65
CA MET A 6 -1.13 13.17 19.12
C MET A 6 0.33 13.18 19.54
N PRO A 7 0.66 12.87 20.82
CA PRO A 7 2.04 12.83 21.27
C PRO A 7 2.80 11.68 20.59
N TYR A 8 4.09 11.89 20.40
CA TYR A 8 5.02 10.86 20.00
C TYR A 8 6.07 10.70 21.11
N GLU A 9 6.36 9.46 21.44
CA GLU A 9 7.50 9.09 22.26
C GLU A 9 8.22 7.88 21.66
N ARG A 10 9.55 7.87 21.75
CA ARG A 10 10.33 6.75 21.25
C ARG A 10 10.06 5.53 22.13
N ILE A 11 9.79 4.40 21.48
CA ILE A 11 9.49 3.13 22.14
C ILE A 11 10.71 2.69 22.97
N ASP A 12 10.49 2.32 24.24
CA ASP A 12 11.47 1.54 25.01
C ASP A 12 11.38 0.07 24.59
N VAL A 13 12.19 -0.28 23.59
CA VAL A 13 12.22 -1.62 22.99
C VAL A 13 12.47 -2.70 24.04
N LYS A 14 13.35 -2.44 25.01
CA LYS A 14 13.65 -3.42 26.05
C LYS A 14 12.44 -3.65 26.95
N ALA A 15 11.82 -2.58 27.43
CA ALA A 15 10.62 -2.69 28.25
C ALA A 15 9.46 -3.37 27.50
N ALA A 16 9.26 -3.03 26.21
CA ALA A 16 8.23 -3.63 25.38
C ALA A 16 8.46 -5.14 25.18
N THR A 17 9.68 -5.55 24.81
CA THR A 17 10.02 -6.97 24.61
C THR A 17 9.92 -7.78 25.91
N GLU A 18 10.41 -7.26 27.06
CA GLU A 18 10.28 -7.89 28.36
C GLU A 18 8.80 -8.07 28.77
N ALA A 19 7.94 -7.08 28.48
CA ALA A 19 6.53 -7.15 28.79
C ALA A 19 5.77 -8.14 27.88
N LEU A 20 6.11 -8.20 26.58
CA LEU A 20 5.56 -9.17 25.63
C LEU A 20 5.98 -10.61 26.00
N ASP A 21 7.25 -10.81 26.36
CA ASP A 21 7.75 -12.11 26.82
C ASP A 21 7.00 -12.57 28.08
N ALA A 22 6.76 -11.66 29.04
CA ALA A 22 5.97 -11.95 30.24
C ALA A 22 4.52 -12.30 29.92
N ALA A 23 3.89 -11.63 28.94
CA ALA A 23 2.56 -11.97 28.48
C ALA A 23 2.51 -13.37 27.83
N ALA A 24 3.52 -13.73 27.04
CA ALA A 24 3.65 -15.07 26.44
C ALA A 24 3.81 -16.16 27.50
N GLU A 25 4.62 -15.91 28.54
CA GLU A 25 4.78 -16.83 29.68
C GLU A 25 3.46 -17.02 30.46
N ARG A 26 2.72 -15.94 30.70
CA ARG A 26 1.39 -16.01 31.33
C ARG A 26 0.41 -16.80 30.51
N LEU A 27 0.35 -16.58 29.21
CA LEU A 27 -0.51 -17.34 28.29
C LEU A 27 -0.17 -18.84 28.33
N SER A 28 1.13 -19.17 28.33
CA SER A 28 1.60 -20.56 28.42
C SER A 28 1.24 -21.22 29.74
N ALA A 29 1.16 -20.47 30.84
CA ALA A 29 0.82 -20.96 32.17
C ALA A 29 -0.70 -20.98 32.45
N ALA A 30 -1.52 -20.34 31.62
CA ALA A 30 -2.93 -20.17 31.81
C ALA A 30 -3.67 -21.53 31.85
N LYS A 31 -4.53 -21.70 32.86
CA LYS A 31 -5.34 -22.91 33.08
C LYS A 31 -6.82 -22.67 32.81
N THR A 32 -7.22 -21.43 32.76
CA THR A 32 -8.60 -21.00 32.50
C THR A 32 -8.65 -20.01 31.36
N LEU A 33 -9.80 -19.92 30.68
CA LEU A 33 -10.00 -18.96 29.59
C LEU A 33 -9.78 -17.51 30.10
N GLY A 34 -10.24 -17.18 31.31
CA GLY A 34 -10.05 -15.83 31.88
C GLY A 34 -8.57 -15.46 32.07
N GLU A 35 -7.72 -16.40 32.56
CA GLU A 35 -6.29 -16.17 32.67
C GLU A 35 -5.64 -15.96 31.28
N ALA A 36 -6.09 -16.70 30.27
CA ALA A 36 -5.61 -16.50 28.89
C ALA A 36 -6.07 -15.14 28.34
N GLU A 37 -7.30 -14.73 28.56
CA GLU A 37 -7.85 -13.43 28.15
C GLU A 37 -7.07 -12.26 28.80
N GLU A 38 -6.65 -12.38 30.05
CA GLU A 38 -5.81 -11.38 30.70
C GLU A 38 -4.46 -11.25 29.98
N ALA A 39 -3.82 -12.36 29.58
CA ALA A 39 -2.57 -12.32 28.82
C ALA A 39 -2.73 -11.69 27.44
N PHE A 40 -3.84 -11.98 26.74
CA PHE A 40 -4.18 -11.30 25.47
C PHE A 40 -4.39 -9.79 25.67
N SER A 41 -5.11 -9.38 26.71
CA SER A 41 -5.35 -7.96 27.01
C SER A 41 -4.04 -7.20 27.32
N GLU A 42 -3.10 -7.85 28.00
CA GLU A 42 -1.78 -7.25 28.27
C GLU A 42 -0.96 -7.11 27.00
N ARG A 43 -0.85 -8.18 26.19
CA ARG A 43 -0.20 -8.12 24.88
C ARG A 43 -0.80 -7.02 24.00
N GLU A 44 -2.13 -6.94 23.93
CA GLU A 44 -2.85 -5.95 23.12
C GLU A 44 -2.49 -4.51 23.50
N LYS A 45 -2.37 -4.19 24.78
CA LYS A 45 -1.97 -2.86 25.24
C LYS A 45 -0.56 -2.50 24.79
N ILE A 46 0.36 -3.47 24.88
CA ILE A 46 1.77 -3.24 24.48
C ILE A 46 1.87 -3.05 22.98
N ILE A 47 1.26 -3.94 22.20
CA ILE A 47 1.32 -3.89 20.74
C ILE A 47 0.59 -2.67 20.18
N SER A 48 -0.58 -2.33 20.72
CA SER A 48 -1.29 -1.10 20.32
C SER A 48 -0.43 0.14 20.56
N HIS A 49 0.31 0.21 21.67
CA HIS A 49 1.20 1.33 21.95
C HIS A 49 2.39 1.35 20.99
N VAL A 50 3.08 0.22 20.81
CA VAL A 50 4.23 0.09 19.90
C VAL A 50 3.84 0.47 18.48
N GLN A 51 2.75 -0.08 17.96
CA GLN A 51 2.28 0.23 16.62
C GLN A 51 1.82 1.68 16.48
N THR A 52 1.15 2.25 17.48
CA THR A 52 0.75 3.67 17.47
C THR A 52 1.95 4.59 17.36
N MET A 53 2.99 4.39 18.17
CA MET A 53 4.19 5.22 18.13
C MET A 53 4.93 5.06 16.80
N SER A 54 5.10 3.82 16.32
CA SER A 54 5.72 3.55 15.02
C SER A 54 4.94 4.20 13.87
N THR A 55 3.61 4.09 13.87
CA THR A 55 2.74 4.68 12.83
C THR A 55 2.81 6.21 12.86
N ILE A 56 2.78 6.86 14.04
CA ILE A 56 2.91 8.32 14.14
C ILE A 56 4.26 8.78 13.58
N ALA A 57 5.36 8.09 13.91
CA ALA A 57 6.67 8.40 13.38
C ALA A 57 6.71 8.23 11.85
N TYR A 58 6.19 7.12 11.34
CA TYR A 58 6.10 6.83 9.90
C TYR A 58 5.29 7.89 9.15
N ILE A 59 4.09 8.24 9.61
CA ILE A 59 3.27 9.28 8.97
C ILE A 59 4.03 10.60 8.93
N ARG A 60 4.61 11.04 10.04
CA ARG A 60 5.34 12.31 10.11
C ARG A 60 6.60 12.31 9.26
N HIS A 61 7.28 11.17 9.17
CA HIS A 61 8.41 11.00 8.26
C HIS A 61 7.98 11.07 6.80
N THR A 62 6.91 10.36 6.39
CA THR A 62 6.45 10.37 4.99
C THR A 62 5.86 11.70 4.56
N VAL A 63 5.20 12.43 5.45
CA VAL A 63 4.72 13.81 5.21
C VAL A 63 5.90 14.76 4.95
N ASN A 64 7.02 14.56 5.63
CA ASN A 64 8.24 15.35 5.41
C ASN A 64 9.51 14.54 5.64
N THR A 65 10.00 13.90 4.57
CA THR A 65 11.25 13.10 4.61
C THR A 65 12.51 13.93 4.86
N LEU A 66 12.39 15.27 4.86
CA LEU A 66 13.49 16.20 5.17
C LEU A 66 13.57 16.54 6.67
N ASP A 67 12.64 16.07 7.48
CA ASP A 67 12.67 16.22 8.93
C ASP A 67 13.67 15.23 9.54
N GLU A 68 14.83 15.73 9.95
CA GLU A 68 15.91 14.92 10.51
C GLU A 68 15.53 14.16 11.80
N PHE A 69 14.53 14.65 12.55
CA PHE A 69 14.07 13.95 13.75
C PHE A 69 13.29 12.70 13.35
N TYR A 70 12.26 12.84 12.51
CA TYR A 70 11.45 11.69 12.11
C TYR A 70 12.16 10.76 11.13
N GLU A 71 13.17 11.23 10.42
CA GLU A 71 14.09 10.34 9.68
C GLU A 71 14.83 9.39 10.65
N LYS A 72 15.39 9.93 11.74
CA LYS A 72 16.08 9.10 12.76
C LYS A 72 15.13 8.18 13.52
N GLU A 73 13.87 8.59 13.72
CA GLU A 73 12.86 7.73 14.34
C GLU A 73 12.41 6.61 13.41
N ASN A 74 12.34 6.86 12.09
CA ASN A 74 12.10 5.80 11.11
C ASN A 74 13.26 4.80 11.05
N ASP A 75 14.51 5.28 10.99
CA ASP A 75 15.70 4.41 11.05
C ASP A 75 15.73 3.58 12.34
N PHE A 76 15.33 4.16 13.48
CA PHE A 76 15.20 3.45 14.74
C PHE A 76 14.14 2.34 14.68
N ASN A 77 13.00 2.60 14.10
CA ASN A 77 11.94 1.60 13.92
C ASN A 77 12.40 0.47 12.98
N ASP A 78 13.04 0.79 11.85
CA ASP A 78 13.60 -0.19 10.90
C ASP A 78 14.58 -1.17 11.58
N GLU A 79 15.38 -0.66 12.52
CA GLU A 79 16.34 -1.47 13.25
C GLU A 79 15.70 -2.31 14.37
N ASN A 80 14.66 -1.82 15.03
CA ASN A 80 14.12 -2.41 16.24
C ASN A 80 12.82 -3.20 16.05
N ALA A 81 12.07 -2.98 14.98
CA ALA A 81 10.85 -3.74 14.70
C ALA A 81 11.05 -5.27 14.69
N PRO A 82 12.16 -5.83 14.15
CA PRO A 82 12.38 -7.27 14.20
C PRO A 82 12.63 -7.83 15.61
N LEU A 83 13.06 -6.98 16.56
CA LEU A 83 13.22 -7.38 17.97
C LEU A 83 11.86 -7.48 18.68
N ILE A 84 10.94 -6.57 18.37
CA ILE A 84 9.54 -6.63 18.84
C ILE A 84 8.87 -7.87 18.25
N GLU A 85 9.04 -8.10 16.94
CA GLU A 85 8.49 -9.28 16.24
C GLU A 85 8.98 -10.59 16.90
N GLN A 86 10.23 -10.66 17.36
CA GLN A 86 10.73 -11.83 18.08
C GLN A 86 9.91 -12.15 19.34
N SER A 87 9.53 -11.15 20.12
CA SER A 87 8.69 -11.33 21.31
C SER A 87 7.25 -11.65 20.95
N GLU A 88 6.70 -11.04 19.89
CA GLU A 88 5.39 -11.39 19.35
C GLU A 88 5.33 -12.86 18.88
N GLN A 89 6.39 -13.37 18.28
CA GLN A 89 6.42 -14.77 17.86
C GLN A 89 6.38 -15.73 19.07
N LYS A 90 6.97 -15.37 20.23
CA LYS A 90 6.83 -16.17 21.44
C LYS A 90 5.38 -16.22 21.94
N PHE A 91 4.67 -15.08 21.86
CA PHE A 91 3.24 -15.04 22.20
C PHE A 91 2.42 -15.89 21.22
N THR A 92 2.71 -15.79 19.93
CA THR A 92 2.08 -16.63 18.88
C THR A 92 2.30 -18.12 19.12
N GLU A 93 3.50 -18.54 19.51
CA GLU A 93 3.80 -19.93 19.86
C GLU A 93 3.04 -20.38 21.12
N ALA A 94 2.97 -19.54 22.14
CA ALA A 94 2.20 -19.81 23.34
C ALA A 94 0.70 -19.96 23.04
N MET A 95 0.17 -19.11 22.17
CA MET A 95 -1.24 -19.14 21.73
C MET A 95 -1.55 -20.44 20.95
N LEU A 96 -0.72 -20.77 19.96
CA LEU A 96 -0.90 -21.97 19.14
C LEU A 96 -0.71 -23.28 19.91
N GLY A 97 0.18 -23.29 20.91
CA GLY A 97 0.46 -24.41 21.80
C GLY A 97 -0.47 -24.51 23.02
N SER A 98 -1.37 -23.56 23.23
CA SER A 98 -2.21 -23.50 24.41
C SER A 98 -3.18 -24.70 24.51
N PRO A 99 -3.34 -25.34 25.67
CA PRO A 99 -4.38 -26.33 25.89
C PRO A 99 -5.81 -25.75 25.81
N LEU A 100 -5.93 -24.42 25.87
CA LEU A 100 -7.18 -23.67 25.75
C LEU A 100 -7.49 -23.25 24.29
N ARG A 101 -6.68 -23.68 23.31
CA ARG A 101 -6.76 -23.24 21.91
C ARG A 101 -8.19 -23.30 21.36
N VAL A 102 -8.92 -24.38 21.59
CA VAL A 102 -10.30 -24.53 21.08
C VAL A 102 -11.22 -23.42 21.60
N GLN A 103 -11.11 -23.10 22.89
CA GLN A 103 -11.91 -22.02 23.51
C GLN A 103 -11.52 -20.63 23.01
N LEU A 104 -10.21 -20.43 22.78
CA LEU A 104 -9.67 -19.20 22.20
C LEU A 104 -10.09 -19.02 20.72
N GLU A 105 -10.11 -20.11 19.92
CA GLU A 105 -10.63 -20.10 18.55
C GLU A 105 -12.14 -19.80 18.51
N GLU A 106 -12.92 -20.28 19.50
CA GLU A 106 -14.35 -19.95 19.63
C GLU A 106 -14.56 -18.48 19.97
N LYS A 107 -13.69 -17.89 20.80
CA LYS A 107 -13.78 -16.49 21.22
C LYS A 107 -13.28 -15.52 20.15
N TYR A 108 -12.07 -15.72 19.66
CA TYR A 108 -11.37 -14.76 18.78
C TYR A 108 -11.49 -15.09 17.29
N GLY A 109 -12.04 -16.25 16.95
CA GLY A 109 -12.21 -16.70 15.57
C GLY A 109 -11.07 -17.57 15.06
N LYS A 110 -11.40 -18.63 14.36
CA LYS A 110 -10.45 -19.60 13.80
C LYS A 110 -9.46 -18.98 12.79
N LEU A 111 -9.91 -17.95 12.06
CA LEU A 111 -9.08 -17.31 11.04
C LEU A 111 -7.82 -16.68 11.63
N MET A 112 -7.92 -16.06 12.80
CA MET A 112 -6.76 -15.50 13.51
C MET A 112 -5.69 -16.60 13.77
N PHE A 113 -6.09 -17.80 14.17
CA PHE A 113 -5.17 -18.92 14.43
C PHE A 113 -4.58 -19.48 13.13
N VAL A 114 -5.34 -19.55 12.05
CA VAL A 114 -4.83 -19.94 10.73
C VAL A 114 -3.76 -18.95 10.25
N ASN A 115 -4.02 -17.66 10.41
CA ASN A 115 -3.05 -16.61 10.06
C ASN A 115 -1.80 -16.67 10.95
N ALA A 116 -1.97 -16.92 12.25
CA ALA A 116 -0.86 -17.10 13.19
C ALA A 116 0.02 -18.32 12.83
N GLU A 117 -0.56 -19.41 12.35
CA GLU A 117 0.20 -20.58 11.85
C GLU A 117 1.04 -20.25 10.60
N LEU A 118 0.60 -19.32 9.75
CA LEU A 118 1.40 -18.82 8.64
C LEU A 118 2.50 -17.88 9.14
N SER A 119 2.16 -16.90 10.00
CA SER A 119 3.10 -15.95 10.58
C SER A 119 4.26 -16.64 11.29
N ARG A 120 3.99 -17.70 12.07
CA ARG A 120 5.02 -18.51 12.74
C ARG A 120 6.09 -19.05 11.79
N LYS A 121 5.74 -19.32 10.52
CA LYS A 121 6.69 -19.79 9.51
C LYS A 121 7.57 -18.69 8.94
N CYS A 122 7.21 -17.43 9.17
CA CYS A 122 7.84 -16.27 8.56
C CYS A 122 8.99 -15.68 9.39
N PHE A 123 9.22 -16.20 10.59
CA PHE A 123 10.18 -15.64 11.51
C PHE A 123 11.08 -16.71 12.17
N SER A 124 12.33 -16.36 12.39
CA SER A 124 13.25 -16.98 13.36
C SER A 124 14.27 -15.92 13.82
N PRO A 125 14.86 -16.05 15.03
CA PRO A 125 15.86 -15.09 15.50
C PRO A 125 17.08 -14.97 14.58
N GLU A 126 17.38 -16.01 13.79
CA GLU A 126 18.49 -16.02 12.83
C GLU A 126 18.34 -15.00 11.70
N ILE A 127 17.10 -14.61 11.35
CA ILE A 127 16.85 -13.67 10.24
C ILE A 127 16.77 -12.20 10.69
N ILE A 128 16.85 -11.89 11.97
CA ILE A 128 16.76 -10.51 12.47
C ILE A 128 17.67 -9.54 11.73
N PRO A 129 18.98 -9.85 11.52
CA PRO A 129 19.85 -8.96 10.77
C PRO A 129 19.42 -8.76 9.30
N ASP A 130 18.81 -9.79 8.70
CA ASP A 130 18.32 -9.70 7.32
C ASP A 130 17.02 -8.87 7.25
N LEU A 131 16.14 -8.94 8.25
CA LEU A 131 14.96 -8.08 8.34
C LEU A 131 15.35 -6.62 8.51
N GLN A 132 16.35 -6.34 9.34
CA GLN A 132 16.92 -5.00 9.50
C GLN A 132 17.50 -4.48 8.16
N GLU A 133 18.19 -5.34 7.41
CA GLU A 133 18.70 -4.99 6.07
C GLU A 133 17.55 -4.74 5.09
N GLU A 134 16.51 -5.58 5.07
CA GLU A 134 15.33 -5.43 4.21
C GLU A 134 14.61 -4.10 4.47
N ASN A 135 14.41 -3.73 5.74
CA ASN A 135 13.79 -2.48 6.14
C ASN A 135 14.61 -1.28 5.66
N LYS A 136 15.92 -1.27 5.95
CA LYS A 136 16.84 -0.20 5.51
C LYS A 136 16.85 -0.01 3.98
N LEU A 137 16.87 -1.08 3.21
CA LEU A 137 16.82 -1.01 1.75
C LEU A 137 15.48 -0.45 1.24
N SER A 138 14.38 -0.79 1.90
CA SER A 138 13.05 -0.26 1.57
C SER A 138 12.96 1.24 1.87
N SER A 139 13.47 1.68 3.01
CA SER A 139 13.54 3.10 3.38
C SER A 139 14.47 3.88 2.46
N GLU A 140 15.61 3.30 2.03
CA GLU A 140 16.54 3.90 1.07
C GLU A 140 15.83 4.16 -0.29
N TYR A 141 15.06 3.20 -0.78
CA TYR A 141 14.25 3.38 -1.99
C TYR A 141 13.24 4.52 -1.84
N GLN A 142 12.49 4.56 -0.74
CA GLN A 142 11.50 5.62 -0.49
C GLN A 142 12.15 7.02 -0.47
N LYS A 143 13.29 7.15 0.22
CA LYS A 143 14.06 8.40 0.28
C LYS A 143 14.55 8.84 -1.10
N LEU A 144 15.04 7.90 -1.91
CA LEU A 144 15.50 8.19 -3.27
C LEU A 144 14.36 8.74 -4.13
N ILE A 145 13.21 8.08 -4.13
CA ILE A 145 12.04 8.53 -4.91
C ILE A 145 11.51 9.88 -4.40
N ALA A 146 11.44 10.08 -3.09
CA ALA A 146 11.01 11.35 -2.48
C ALA A 146 11.97 12.52 -2.77
N SER A 147 13.24 12.23 -3.07
CA SER A 147 14.25 13.24 -3.39
C SER A 147 14.05 13.89 -4.77
N ALA A 148 13.16 13.36 -5.61
CA ALA A 148 12.95 13.85 -6.98
C ALA A 148 12.64 15.35 -7.01
N GLN A 149 13.50 16.09 -7.73
CA GLN A 149 13.39 17.52 -8.01
C GLN A 149 13.66 17.74 -9.49
N ILE A 150 12.63 17.53 -10.31
CA ILE A 150 12.71 17.52 -11.76
C ILE A 150 12.53 18.94 -12.28
N ASP A 151 13.52 19.47 -13.01
CA ASP A 151 13.40 20.77 -13.64
C ASP A 151 12.46 20.67 -14.86
N PHE A 152 11.28 21.28 -14.76
CA PHE A 152 10.29 21.27 -15.82
C PHE A 152 9.53 22.60 -15.89
N ASN A 153 9.45 23.20 -17.08
CA ASN A 153 8.83 24.52 -17.34
C ASN A 153 9.30 25.65 -16.41
N GLY A 154 10.56 25.60 -15.93
CA GLY A 154 11.15 26.63 -15.06
C GLY A 154 10.85 26.42 -13.57
N GLU A 155 10.21 25.32 -13.21
CA GLU A 155 9.92 24.92 -11.83
C GLU A 155 10.63 23.61 -11.47
N LYS A 156 10.81 23.37 -10.18
CA LYS A 156 11.27 22.07 -9.66
C LYS A 156 10.07 21.28 -9.14
N LEU A 157 9.78 20.17 -9.81
CA LEU A 157 8.61 19.35 -9.53
C LEU A 157 9.00 18.00 -8.91
N SER A 158 8.17 17.49 -8.02
CA SER A 158 8.20 16.08 -7.63
C SER A 158 7.64 15.20 -8.75
N LEU A 159 7.83 13.88 -8.64
CA LEU A 159 7.22 12.91 -9.58
C LEU A 159 5.69 13.04 -9.62
N SER A 160 5.04 13.22 -8.46
CA SER A 160 3.58 13.39 -8.39
C SER A 160 3.10 14.67 -9.08
N GLN A 161 3.79 15.79 -8.88
CA GLN A 161 3.47 17.06 -9.52
C GLN A 161 3.68 17.01 -11.03
N LEU A 162 4.72 16.30 -11.51
CA LEU A 162 4.97 16.10 -12.93
C LEU A 162 3.86 15.28 -13.61
N GLY A 163 3.18 14.41 -12.86
CA GLY A 163 2.07 13.58 -13.34
C GLY A 163 0.96 14.39 -14.05
N ALA A 164 0.63 15.59 -13.55
CA ALA A 164 -0.36 16.45 -14.17
C ALA A 164 0.00 16.87 -15.61
N TYR A 165 1.28 17.04 -15.92
CA TYR A 165 1.76 17.37 -17.26
C TYR A 165 1.71 16.19 -18.23
N LYS A 166 1.71 14.95 -17.72
CA LYS A 166 1.55 13.74 -18.55
C LYS A 166 0.14 13.57 -19.09
N GLU A 167 -0.84 14.30 -18.57
CA GLU A 167 -2.21 14.36 -19.07
C GLU A 167 -2.51 15.61 -19.90
N ASN A 168 -1.52 16.45 -20.21
CA ASN A 168 -1.73 17.69 -20.95
C ASN A 168 -2.30 17.45 -22.36
N ALA A 169 -3.17 18.34 -22.84
CA ALA A 169 -3.75 18.25 -24.18
C ALA A 169 -2.68 18.35 -25.29
N GLU A 170 -1.63 19.14 -25.05
CA GLU A 170 -0.52 19.30 -25.99
C GLU A 170 0.42 18.08 -25.94
N ARG A 171 0.51 17.33 -27.05
CA ARG A 171 1.27 16.08 -27.15
C ARG A 171 2.75 16.26 -26.80
N ASP A 172 3.35 17.39 -27.24
CA ASP A 172 4.76 17.68 -26.98
C ASP A 172 5.05 17.92 -25.49
N VAL A 173 4.07 18.48 -24.75
CA VAL A 173 4.15 18.64 -23.29
C VAL A 173 4.12 17.28 -22.59
N ARG A 174 3.21 16.38 -23.01
CA ARG A 174 3.15 15.01 -22.46
C ARG A 174 4.44 14.26 -22.68
N ARG A 175 5.00 14.33 -23.92
CA ARG A 175 6.27 13.71 -24.25
C ARG A 175 7.41 14.28 -23.40
N ALA A 176 7.51 15.61 -23.29
CA ALA A 176 8.55 16.25 -22.50
C ALA A 176 8.46 15.88 -21.01
N ALA A 177 7.25 15.79 -20.45
CA ALA A 177 7.03 15.36 -19.06
C ALA A 177 7.46 13.89 -18.86
N TYR A 178 7.11 13.00 -19.78
CA TYR A 178 7.54 11.62 -19.77
C TYR A 178 9.06 11.46 -19.87
N GLU A 179 9.69 12.21 -20.78
CA GLU A 179 11.14 12.22 -20.95
C GLU A 179 11.85 12.76 -19.69
N ALA A 180 11.28 13.79 -19.04
CA ALA A 180 11.84 14.35 -17.81
C ALA A 180 11.75 13.35 -16.63
N GLU A 181 10.62 12.64 -16.48
CA GLU A 181 10.46 11.56 -15.51
C GLU A 181 11.46 10.42 -15.78
N SER A 182 11.53 9.96 -17.03
CA SER A 182 12.48 8.93 -17.45
C SER A 182 13.94 9.35 -17.21
N GLY A 183 14.25 10.63 -17.42
CA GLY A 183 15.56 11.21 -17.13
C GLY A 183 15.95 11.09 -15.65
N PHE A 184 15.01 11.28 -14.73
CA PHE A 184 15.24 11.07 -13.30
C PHE A 184 15.58 9.59 -13.02
N TYR A 185 14.77 8.66 -13.50
CA TYR A 185 15.00 7.23 -13.28
C TYR A 185 16.32 6.75 -13.94
N MET A 186 16.64 7.23 -15.13
CA MET A 186 17.90 6.90 -15.79
C MET A 186 19.12 7.45 -15.05
N ALA A 187 19.03 8.66 -14.49
CA ALA A 187 20.10 9.25 -13.70
C ALA A 187 20.40 8.46 -12.41
N HIS A 188 19.39 7.75 -11.87
CA HIS A 188 19.49 6.93 -10.67
C HIS A 188 19.44 5.43 -10.94
N ALA A 189 19.60 5.00 -12.21
CA ALA A 189 19.44 3.59 -12.60
C ALA A 189 20.36 2.64 -11.82
N ASP A 190 21.64 2.99 -11.68
CA ASP A 190 22.62 2.17 -10.97
C ASP A 190 22.26 2.02 -9.48
N GLU A 191 21.73 3.06 -8.86
CA GLU A 191 21.32 3.06 -7.46
C GLU A 191 20.04 2.26 -7.26
N LEU A 192 19.04 2.43 -8.11
CA LEU A 192 17.80 1.65 -8.12
C LEU A 192 18.08 0.16 -8.36
N ASP A 193 18.94 -0.15 -9.33
CA ASP A 193 19.35 -1.53 -9.62
C ASP A 193 20.06 -2.16 -8.42
N ARG A 194 20.96 -1.42 -7.75
CA ARG A 194 21.64 -1.87 -6.53
C ARG A 194 20.65 -2.17 -5.40
N ILE A 195 19.73 -1.25 -5.12
CA ILE A 195 18.73 -1.42 -4.04
C ILE A 195 17.87 -2.64 -4.34
N PHE A 196 17.35 -2.75 -5.55
CA PHE A 196 16.46 -3.85 -5.93
C PHE A 196 17.19 -5.20 -5.93
N ASP A 197 18.43 -5.26 -6.46
CA ASP A 197 19.26 -6.46 -6.43
C ASP A 197 19.58 -6.90 -4.98
N SER A 198 19.87 -5.94 -4.11
CA SER A 198 20.10 -6.21 -2.68
C SER A 198 18.85 -6.74 -2.00
N LEU A 199 17.66 -6.19 -2.29
CA LEU A 199 16.38 -6.68 -1.79
C LEU A 199 16.09 -8.11 -2.26
N VAL A 200 16.28 -8.42 -3.54
CA VAL A 200 16.07 -9.78 -4.06
C VAL A 200 17.00 -10.78 -3.36
N LYS A 201 18.26 -10.45 -3.19
CA LYS A 201 19.24 -11.29 -2.49
C LYS A 201 18.93 -11.46 -1.01
N CYS A 202 18.59 -10.37 -0.33
CA CYS A 202 18.21 -10.36 1.09
C CYS A 202 16.99 -11.25 1.33
N ARG A 203 15.91 -11.04 0.59
CA ARG A 203 14.67 -11.82 0.66
C ARG A 203 14.88 -13.29 0.34
N THR A 204 15.71 -13.59 -0.66
CA THR A 204 16.10 -14.98 -0.99
C THR A 204 16.85 -15.63 0.17
N ARG A 205 17.77 -14.91 0.82
CA ARG A 205 18.54 -15.38 1.98
C ARG A 205 17.61 -15.63 3.17
N ILE A 206 16.67 -14.74 3.46
CA ILE A 206 15.65 -14.92 4.50
C ILE A 206 14.85 -16.20 4.23
N ALA A 207 14.31 -16.38 3.02
CA ALA A 207 13.55 -17.55 2.66
C ALA A 207 14.35 -18.87 2.88
N LYS A 208 15.63 -18.87 2.49
CA LYS A 208 16.51 -20.05 2.68
C LYS A 208 16.77 -20.36 4.14
N LYS A 209 17.02 -19.34 4.97
CA LYS A 209 17.20 -19.51 6.43
C LYS A 209 15.95 -20.09 7.10
N LEU A 210 14.78 -19.70 6.63
CA LEU A 210 13.48 -20.22 7.11
C LEU A 210 13.08 -21.57 6.50
N GLY A 211 13.92 -22.16 5.62
CA GLY A 211 13.68 -23.49 5.05
C GLY A 211 12.79 -23.50 3.80
N PHE A 212 12.43 -22.35 3.24
CA PHE A 212 11.67 -22.26 1.99
C PHE A 212 12.58 -22.46 0.76
N ASN A 213 12.00 -23.02 -0.33
CA ASN A 213 12.74 -23.17 -1.58
C ASN A 213 12.93 -21.85 -2.32
N THR A 214 11.93 -20.96 -2.27
CA THR A 214 11.96 -19.64 -2.90
C THR A 214 11.37 -18.58 -1.97
N PHE A 215 11.69 -17.31 -2.25
CA PHE A 215 11.03 -16.22 -1.54
C PHE A 215 9.52 -16.15 -1.85
N THR A 216 9.08 -16.57 -3.02
CA THR A 216 7.65 -16.63 -3.36
C THR A 216 6.86 -17.47 -2.35
N GLU A 217 7.38 -18.61 -1.91
CA GLU A 217 6.72 -19.45 -0.90
C GLU A 217 6.61 -18.73 0.45
N LEU A 218 7.68 -18.06 0.88
CA LEU A 218 7.69 -17.23 2.09
C LEU A 218 6.75 -16.04 1.96
N ALA A 219 6.74 -15.36 0.81
CA ALA A 219 5.89 -14.19 0.55
C ALA A 219 4.40 -14.53 0.64
N TYR A 220 3.99 -15.70 0.19
CA TYR A 220 2.61 -16.18 0.36
C TYR A 220 2.24 -16.33 1.85
N CYS A 221 3.16 -16.81 2.69
CA CYS A 221 2.94 -16.86 4.12
C CYS A 221 2.87 -15.43 4.74
N ARG A 222 3.82 -14.55 4.38
CA ARG A 222 3.86 -13.16 4.87
C ARG A 222 2.59 -12.35 4.49
N GLN A 223 1.99 -12.65 3.33
CA GLN A 223 0.76 -12.04 2.86
C GLN A 223 -0.51 -12.74 3.39
N THR A 224 -0.35 -13.70 4.31
CA THR A 224 -1.45 -14.48 4.87
C THR A 224 -2.38 -15.12 3.83
N ARG A 225 -1.82 -15.57 2.72
CA ARG A 225 -2.55 -16.30 1.66
C ARG A 225 -2.87 -17.69 2.15
N ASN A 226 -4.01 -17.84 2.84
CA ASN A 226 -4.41 -19.05 3.57
C ASN A 226 -5.44 -19.91 2.82
N CYS A 227 -5.99 -19.46 1.70
CA CYS A 227 -7.08 -20.15 0.98
C CYS A 227 -6.80 -20.37 -0.51
N TYR A 228 -5.65 -19.94 -1.04
CA TYR A 228 -5.19 -20.19 -2.40
C TYR A 228 -3.66 -20.22 -2.46
N ASP A 229 -3.12 -20.81 -3.51
CA ASP A 229 -1.68 -21.00 -3.71
C ASP A 229 -1.16 -20.39 -5.02
N ALA A 230 0.14 -20.55 -5.27
CA ALA A 230 0.80 -20.06 -6.49
C ALA A 230 0.25 -20.70 -7.79
N LYS A 231 -0.34 -21.90 -7.70
CA LYS A 231 -0.97 -22.56 -8.85
C LYS A 231 -2.30 -21.92 -9.21
N ASP A 232 -3.10 -21.57 -8.19
CA ASP A 232 -4.35 -20.83 -8.38
C ASP A 232 -4.10 -19.46 -9.01
N VAL A 233 -3.07 -18.74 -8.51
CA VAL A 233 -2.66 -17.44 -9.04
C VAL A 233 -2.13 -17.58 -10.48
N SER A 234 -1.37 -18.63 -10.80
CA SER A 234 -0.94 -18.91 -12.18
C SER A 234 -2.13 -19.15 -13.12
N ALA A 235 -3.17 -19.85 -12.65
CA ALA A 235 -4.39 -20.05 -13.41
C ALA A 235 -5.15 -18.73 -13.63
N PHE A 236 -5.17 -17.86 -12.60
CA PHE A 236 -5.73 -16.50 -12.72
C PHE A 236 -4.97 -15.67 -13.76
N ARG A 237 -3.63 -15.61 -13.69
CA ARG A 237 -2.80 -14.91 -14.69
C ARG A 237 -3.11 -15.37 -16.12
N SER A 238 -3.23 -16.68 -16.33
CA SER A 238 -3.55 -17.25 -17.65
C SER A 238 -4.92 -16.80 -18.18
N ARG A 239 -5.90 -16.62 -17.28
CA ARG A 239 -7.23 -16.08 -17.64
C ARG A 239 -7.15 -14.59 -18.01
N ILE A 240 -6.39 -13.80 -17.26
CA ILE A 240 -6.20 -12.37 -17.59
C ILE A 240 -5.58 -12.22 -18.98
N VAL A 241 -4.53 -12.97 -19.31
CA VAL A 241 -3.92 -12.94 -20.65
C VAL A 241 -4.91 -13.33 -21.74
N ARG A 242 -5.69 -14.40 -21.52
CA ARG A 242 -6.62 -14.91 -22.51
C ARG A 242 -7.86 -14.03 -22.70
N ASP A 243 -8.44 -13.55 -21.61
CA ASP A 243 -9.79 -12.97 -21.62
C ASP A 243 -9.77 -11.44 -21.50
N ILE A 244 -8.85 -10.84 -20.75
CA ILE A 244 -8.81 -9.42 -20.43
C ILE A 244 -7.85 -8.64 -21.36
N VAL A 245 -6.64 -9.16 -21.61
CA VAL A 245 -5.68 -8.48 -22.50
C VAL A 245 -6.30 -8.14 -23.87
N PRO A 246 -7.06 -9.03 -24.56
CA PRO A 246 -7.71 -8.67 -25.82
C PRO A 246 -8.79 -7.59 -25.68
N VAL A 247 -9.44 -7.49 -24.52
CA VAL A 247 -10.40 -6.40 -24.24
C VAL A 247 -9.66 -5.08 -24.11
N VAL A 248 -8.56 -5.05 -23.34
CA VAL A 248 -7.74 -3.86 -23.16
C VAL A 248 -7.12 -3.39 -24.49
N CYS A 249 -6.64 -4.31 -25.33
CA CYS A 249 -6.17 -3.95 -26.67
C CYS A 249 -7.25 -3.20 -27.47
N ARG A 250 -8.51 -3.69 -27.45
CA ARG A 250 -9.63 -3.00 -28.12
C ARG A 250 -9.93 -1.62 -27.51
N LEU A 251 -9.85 -1.50 -26.17
CA LEU A 251 -10.01 -0.20 -25.50
C LEU A 251 -8.94 0.79 -25.95
N LYS A 252 -7.67 0.35 -26.04
CA LYS A 252 -6.56 1.18 -26.53
C LYS A 252 -6.71 1.55 -28.01
N ASP A 253 -7.22 0.65 -28.86
CA ASP A 253 -7.57 0.99 -30.26
C ASP A 253 -8.72 2.01 -30.32
N MET A 254 -9.68 1.95 -29.43
CA MET A 254 -10.74 2.95 -29.31
C MET A 254 -10.18 4.28 -28.80
N GLN A 255 -9.27 4.26 -27.84
CA GLN A 255 -8.56 5.44 -27.33
C GLN A 255 -7.79 6.14 -28.45
N LYS A 256 -6.98 5.43 -29.27
CA LYS A 256 -6.29 5.97 -30.44
C LYS A 256 -7.23 6.78 -31.34
N LYS A 257 -8.38 6.20 -31.68
CA LYS A 257 -9.39 6.86 -32.50
C LYS A 257 -10.01 8.08 -31.81
N ARG A 258 -10.29 7.97 -30.52
CA ARG A 258 -10.90 9.03 -29.69
C ARG A 258 -10.00 10.25 -29.56
N ILE A 259 -8.69 10.04 -29.38
CA ILE A 259 -7.70 11.13 -29.31
C ILE A 259 -7.17 11.58 -30.67
N GLY A 260 -7.46 10.84 -31.75
CA GLY A 260 -7.07 11.20 -33.12
C GLY A 260 -5.57 11.00 -33.41
N ILE A 261 -4.94 10.00 -32.81
CA ILE A 261 -3.51 9.68 -32.96
C ILE A 261 -3.37 8.26 -33.53
N ASP A 262 -2.78 8.12 -34.73
CA ASP A 262 -2.55 6.81 -35.35
C ASP A 262 -1.32 6.08 -34.75
N ASP A 263 -0.26 6.84 -34.44
CA ASP A 263 0.99 6.35 -33.84
C ASP A 263 1.02 6.73 -32.34
N MET A 264 0.25 5.99 -31.54
CA MET A 264 0.16 6.19 -30.10
C MET A 264 1.44 5.65 -29.43
N LYS A 265 2.10 6.48 -28.63
CA LYS A 265 3.28 6.15 -27.83
C LYS A 265 2.94 6.08 -26.35
N ILE A 266 3.85 5.54 -25.55
CA ILE A 266 3.67 5.38 -24.11
C ILE A 266 3.27 6.68 -23.40
N TYR A 267 3.78 7.83 -23.84
CA TYR A 267 3.40 9.14 -23.28
C TYR A 267 2.00 9.61 -23.67
N ASP A 268 1.33 8.93 -24.62
CA ASP A 268 -0.09 9.16 -24.96
C ASP A 268 -1.03 8.26 -24.14
N ASP A 269 -0.50 7.24 -23.45
CA ASP A 269 -1.29 6.23 -22.72
C ASP A 269 -2.24 6.84 -21.68
N PRO A 270 -1.84 7.85 -20.86
CA PRO A 270 -2.72 8.48 -19.88
C PRO A 270 -3.69 9.49 -20.49
N PHE A 271 -3.65 9.80 -21.81
CA PHE A 271 -4.47 10.81 -22.45
C PHE A 271 -5.73 10.20 -23.08
N ALA A 272 -6.89 10.43 -22.46
CA ALA A 272 -8.12 9.73 -22.79
C ALA A 272 -8.99 10.40 -23.86
N PHE A 273 -9.05 11.73 -23.94
CA PHE A 273 -9.91 12.49 -24.84
C PHE A 273 -9.17 13.63 -25.52
N LYS A 274 -9.50 13.89 -26.80
CA LYS A 274 -8.87 14.93 -27.60
C LYS A 274 -8.98 16.34 -26.99
N GLU A 275 -10.07 16.61 -26.30
CA GLU A 275 -10.34 17.88 -25.63
C GLU A 275 -9.67 18.00 -24.25
N GLY A 276 -8.97 16.97 -23.82
CA GLY A 276 -8.37 16.81 -22.50
C GLY A 276 -9.09 15.79 -21.62
N ASN A 277 -8.38 15.26 -20.64
CA ASN A 277 -8.95 14.36 -19.64
C ASN A 277 -10.00 15.08 -18.78
N PRO A 278 -11.01 14.39 -18.26
CA PRO A 278 -11.88 14.96 -17.25
C PRO A 278 -11.04 15.37 -16.05
N LYS A 279 -11.24 16.57 -15.56
CA LYS A 279 -10.56 17.12 -14.38
C LYS A 279 -11.59 17.50 -13.34
N PRO A 280 -11.28 17.32 -12.05
CA PRO A 280 -12.12 17.88 -11.00
C PRO A 280 -12.21 19.40 -11.12
N ASP A 281 -13.38 19.94 -10.81
CA ASP A 281 -13.61 21.38 -10.77
C ASP A 281 -13.02 21.98 -9.49
N GLY A 282 -12.31 23.10 -9.61
CA GLY A 282 -11.80 23.86 -8.47
C GLY A 282 -10.42 23.40 -7.96
N SER A 283 -10.17 23.70 -6.71
CA SER A 283 -8.92 23.40 -5.98
C SER A 283 -8.96 22.04 -5.26
N SER A 284 -7.84 21.64 -4.69
CA SER A 284 -7.79 20.44 -3.84
C SER A 284 -8.74 20.55 -2.63
N GLU A 285 -8.93 21.75 -2.08
CA GLU A 285 -9.89 22.02 -1.01
C GLU A 285 -11.33 21.84 -1.49
N ASP A 286 -11.63 22.20 -2.75
CA ASP A 286 -12.96 21.99 -3.36
C ASP A 286 -13.22 20.49 -3.57
N ILE A 287 -12.21 19.71 -3.98
CA ILE A 287 -12.29 18.24 -4.08
C ILE A 287 -12.59 17.63 -2.71
N LEU A 288 -11.87 18.06 -1.67
CA LEU A 288 -12.10 17.60 -0.31
C LEU A 288 -13.52 17.95 0.18
N ALA A 289 -14.00 19.17 -0.08
CA ALA A 289 -15.35 19.59 0.28
C ALA A 289 -16.43 18.79 -0.47
N ALA A 290 -16.22 18.50 -1.75
CA ALA A 290 -17.09 17.64 -2.55
C ALA A 290 -17.10 16.20 -1.99
N GLY A 291 -15.93 15.65 -1.64
CA GLY A 291 -15.79 14.34 -1.01
C GLY A 291 -16.53 14.27 0.33
N LYS A 292 -16.37 15.27 1.20
CA LYS A 292 -17.10 15.36 2.45
C LYS A 292 -18.61 15.31 2.22
N LYS A 293 -19.12 16.16 1.33
CA LYS A 293 -20.54 16.21 0.98
C LYS A 293 -21.04 14.88 0.41
N MET A 294 -20.25 14.22 -0.41
CA MET A 294 -20.58 12.91 -0.99
C MET A 294 -20.79 11.88 0.13
N TYR A 295 -19.83 11.72 1.05
CA TYR A 295 -19.93 10.76 2.14
C TYR A 295 -21.06 11.06 3.13
N GLU A 296 -21.35 12.35 3.38
CA GLU A 296 -22.50 12.78 4.18
C GLU A 296 -23.85 12.39 3.54
N GLN A 297 -23.91 12.31 2.21
CA GLN A 297 -25.10 11.94 1.45
C GLN A 297 -25.23 10.43 1.18
N MET A 298 -24.11 9.70 1.21
CA MET A 298 -24.07 8.29 0.84
C MET A 298 -24.79 7.42 1.87
N SER A 299 -24.51 7.59 3.16
CA SER A 299 -25.20 6.95 4.26
C SER A 299 -24.95 7.68 5.59
N PRO A 300 -25.75 7.44 6.64
CA PRO A 300 -25.45 7.96 7.98
C PRO A 300 -24.06 7.54 8.47
N GLU A 301 -23.68 6.28 8.24
CA GLU A 301 -22.40 5.71 8.71
C GLU A 301 -21.20 6.37 8.01
N THR A 302 -21.27 6.57 6.69
CA THR A 302 -20.22 7.28 5.95
C THR A 302 -20.18 8.76 6.29
N GLY A 303 -21.31 9.36 6.64
CA GLY A 303 -21.39 10.73 7.13
C GLY A 303 -20.71 10.90 8.51
N GLU A 304 -20.96 9.99 9.45
CA GLU A 304 -20.26 9.99 10.75
C GLU A 304 -18.75 9.79 10.58
N PHE A 305 -18.37 8.84 9.73
CA PHE A 305 -16.98 8.55 9.41
C PHE A 305 -16.26 9.77 8.85
N ILE A 306 -16.79 10.41 7.80
CA ILE A 306 -16.07 11.52 7.14
C ILE A 306 -15.98 12.74 8.08
N ASN A 307 -17.00 13.01 8.87
CA ASN A 307 -16.95 14.07 9.87
C ASN A 307 -15.88 13.77 10.93
N PHE A 308 -15.76 12.51 11.39
CA PHE A 308 -14.68 12.10 12.28
C PHE A 308 -13.29 12.36 11.68
N MET A 309 -13.08 12.06 10.40
CA MET A 309 -11.82 12.31 9.70
C MET A 309 -11.47 13.81 9.67
N TYR A 310 -12.43 14.65 9.33
CA TYR A 310 -12.23 16.11 9.26
C TYR A 310 -12.03 16.74 10.64
N ASP A 311 -12.85 16.40 11.62
CA ASP A 311 -12.79 16.98 12.98
C ASP A 311 -11.45 16.67 13.67
N ASN A 312 -10.85 15.53 13.32
CA ASN A 312 -9.59 15.07 13.89
C ASN A 312 -8.38 15.30 12.96
N ALA A 313 -8.56 15.97 11.82
CA ALA A 313 -7.49 16.26 10.84
C ALA A 313 -6.67 14.99 10.49
N LEU A 314 -7.35 13.91 10.11
CA LEU A 314 -6.78 12.59 9.85
C LEU A 314 -6.43 12.37 8.37
N MET A 315 -6.10 13.44 7.66
CA MET A 315 -5.74 13.40 6.25
C MET A 315 -4.62 14.40 5.96
N ASP A 316 -3.59 13.95 5.23
CA ASP A 316 -2.58 14.79 4.60
C ASP A 316 -2.49 14.41 3.12
N VAL A 317 -3.17 15.18 2.27
CA VAL A 317 -3.38 14.80 0.85
C VAL A 317 -2.70 15.75 -0.15
N LEU A 318 -2.21 16.91 0.29
CA LEU A 318 -1.59 17.87 -0.62
C LEU A 318 -0.15 17.48 -0.94
N SER A 319 0.22 17.59 -2.21
CA SER A 319 1.61 17.38 -2.64
C SER A 319 2.53 18.47 -2.11
N ALA A 320 3.70 18.08 -1.59
CA ALA A 320 4.69 19.00 -1.04
C ALA A 320 6.12 18.54 -1.36
N LYS A 321 7.07 19.48 -1.29
CA LYS A 321 8.49 19.16 -1.41
C LYS A 321 8.95 18.29 -0.24
N GLY A 322 9.67 17.21 -0.54
CA GLY A 322 10.17 16.28 0.47
C GLY A 322 9.09 15.35 1.04
N LYS A 323 7.88 15.36 0.51
CA LYS A 323 6.84 14.40 0.83
C LYS A 323 7.08 13.09 0.09
N ALA A 324 6.88 11.95 0.75
CA ALA A 324 6.98 10.64 0.11
C ALA A 324 5.98 10.52 -1.05
N ALA A 325 6.33 9.75 -2.08
CA ALA A 325 5.43 9.51 -3.21
C ALA A 325 4.33 8.49 -2.86
N GLY A 326 3.25 8.49 -3.66
CA GLY A 326 2.14 7.55 -3.51
C GLY A 326 1.03 8.03 -2.58
N GLY A 327 0.18 7.10 -2.20
CA GLY A 327 -0.92 7.26 -1.24
C GLY A 327 -1.01 6.01 -0.37
N TYR A 328 -1.56 6.13 0.83
CA TYR A 328 -1.88 5.03 1.71
C TYR A 328 -2.93 5.41 2.76
N CYS A 329 -3.61 4.41 3.28
CA CYS A 329 -4.34 4.49 4.54
C CYS A 329 -3.63 3.62 5.58
N THR A 330 -3.54 4.12 6.82
CA THR A 330 -2.99 3.36 7.95
C THR A 330 -3.81 3.59 9.22
N GLU A 331 -3.58 2.78 10.26
CA GLU A 331 -4.32 2.81 11.51
C GLU A 331 -3.46 3.30 12.66
N ILE A 332 -4.01 4.19 13.48
CA ILE A 332 -3.41 4.67 14.73
C ILE A 332 -4.20 4.02 15.89
N LEU A 333 -3.74 2.85 16.34
CA LEU A 333 -4.54 1.92 17.13
C LEU A 333 -5.04 2.48 18.46
N GLU A 334 -4.19 3.09 19.30
CA GLU A 334 -4.61 3.66 20.59
C GLU A 334 -5.63 4.77 20.45
N TYR A 335 -5.61 5.49 19.31
CA TYR A 335 -6.57 6.55 19.00
C TYR A 335 -7.77 6.05 18.18
N LYS A 336 -7.79 4.76 17.83
CA LYS A 336 -8.83 4.15 16.99
C LYS A 336 -9.14 5.00 15.76
N SER A 337 -8.08 5.50 15.12
CA SER A 337 -8.17 6.50 14.05
C SER A 337 -7.46 6.01 12.80
N PRO A 338 -8.15 5.94 11.66
CA PRO A 338 -7.46 5.79 10.37
C PRO A 338 -6.77 7.11 10.00
N PHE A 339 -5.74 7.05 9.17
CA PHE A 339 -5.07 8.20 8.60
C PHE A 339 -4.85 8.01 7.10
N ILE A 340 -5.23 9.02 6.30
CA ILE A 340 -5.06 9.02 4.84
C ILE A 340 -3.92 9.94 4.45
N PHE A 341 -2.97 9.40 3.70
CA PHE A 341 -1.87 10.11 3.07
C PHE A 341 -2.02 10.06 1.55
N SER A 342 -1.76 11.17 0.85
CA SER A 342 -1.79 11.22 -0.61
C SER A 342 -0.95 12.39 -1.14
N ASN A 343 -0.94 12.57 -2.48
CA ASN A 343 -0.20 13.62 -3.19
C ASN A 343 -1.06 14.22 -4.30
N PHE A 344 -2.08 14.99 -3.97
CA PHE A 344 -2.96 15.64 -4.95
C PHE A 344 -2.19 16.52 -5.91
N ASN A 345 -2.52 16.42 -7.20
CA ASN A 345 -1.85 17.11 -8.30
C ASN A 345 -2.80 17.77 -9.32
N GLY A 346 -4.13 17.79 -9.05
CA GLY A 346 -5.14 18.42 -9.88
C GLY A 346 -5.65 17.54 -11.05
N THR A 347 -5.36 16.24 -11.04
CA THR A 347 -5.89 15.28 -12.01
C THR A 347 -7.10 14.53 -11.45
N SER A 348 -7.75 13.71 -12.29
CA SER A 348 -8.82 12.79 -11.84
C SER A 348 -8.32 11.82 -10.75
N GLY A 349 -7.02 11.51 -10.76
CA GLY A 349 -6.40 10.67 -9.75
C GLY A 349 -6.58 11.17 -8.32
N ASP A 350 -6.78 12.47 -8.09
CA ASP A 350 -7.05 13.01 -6.75
C ASP A 350 -8.39 12.50 -6.19
N VAL A 351 -9.41 12.41 -7.05
CA VAL A 351 -10.74 11.88 -6.67
C VAL A 351 -10.68 10.37 -6.48
N ASP A 352 -9.98 9.67 -7.39
CA ASP A 352 -9.82 8.21 -7.34
C ASP A 352 -9.09 7.80 -6.05
N VAL A 353 -7.96 8.45 -5.72
CA VAL A 353 -7.22 8.18 -4.48
C VAL A 353 -8.02 8.56 -3.24
N LEU A 354 -8.73 9.70 -3.25
CA LEU A 354 -9.56 10.10 -2.10
C LEU A 354 -10.62 9.04 -1.80
N THR A 355 -11.30 8.51 -2.82
CA THR A 355 -12.34 7.51 -2.64
C THR A 355 -11.77 6.13 -2.30
N HIS A 356 -10.63 5.78 -2.88
CA HIS A 356 -9.88 4.56 -2.59
C HIS A 356 -9.43 4.49 -1.13
N GLU A 357 -8.64 5.47 -0.69
CA GLU A 357 -8.10 5.50 0.67
C GLU A 357 -9.21 5.66 1.73
N ALA A 358 -10.28 6.40 1.40
CA ALA A 358 -11.45 6.46 2.27
C ALA A 358 -12.20 5.11 2.36
N GLY A 359 -12.09 4.23 1.35
CA GLY A 359 -12.61 2.87 1.42
C GLY A 359 -11.90 2.05 2.49
N HIS A 360 -10.56 2.10 2.54
CA HIS A 360 -9.75 1.49 3.60
C HIS A 360 -10.08 2.10 4.97
N ALA A 361 -10.08 3.43 5.04
CA ALA A 361 -10.34 4.15 6.28
C ALA A 361 -11.72 3.85 6.86
N PHE A 362 -12.76 3.77 6.01
CA PHE A 362 -14.11 3.43 6.41
C PHE A 362 -14.25 1.98 6.89
N ALA A 363 -13.56 1.04 6.25
CA ALA A 363 -13.52 -0.35 6.69
C ALA A 363 -12.95 -0.45 8.11
N TYR A 364 -11.79 0.16 8.37
CA TYR A 364 -11.22 0.23 9.72
C TYR A 364 -12.16 0.94 10.71
N TYR A 365 -12.65 2.14 10.36
CA TYR A 365 -13.58 2.90 11.21
C TYR A 365 -14.79 2.08 11.64
N SER A 366 -15.32 1.24 10.76
CA SER A 366 -16.51 0.43 10.99
C SER A 366 -16.31 -0.72 11.98
N VAL A 367 -15.06 -1.17 12.18
CA VAL A 367 -14.72 -2.32 13.03
C VAL A 367 -13.95 -1.95 14.30
N ARG A 368 -13.32 -0.79 14.36
CA ARG A 368 -12.41 -0.34 15.42
C ARG A 368 -12.92 -0.45 16.86
N ASP A 369 -14.24 -0.41 17.04
CA ASP A 369 -14.90 -0.53 18.36
C ASP A 369 -15.55 -1.91 18.56
N LYS A 370 -15.48 -2.79 17.55
CA LYS A 370 -16.12 -4.12 17.58
C LYS A 370 -15.13 -5.25 17.80
N MET A 371 -13.86 -5.02 17.43
CA MET A 371 -12.79 -6.01 17.57
C MET A 371 -12.02 -5.77 18.86
N GLU A 372 -11.65 -6.85 19.53
CA GLU A 372 -10.92 -6.79 20.80
C GLU A 372 -9.41 -6.74 20.59
N LEU A 373 -8.93 -7.31 19.48
CA LEU A 373 -7.51 -7.47 19.18
C LEU A 373 -7.17 -6.83 17.82
N CYS A 374 -6.01 -6.22 17.72
CA CYS A 374 -5.50 -5.64 16.48
C CYS A 374 -5.39 -6.68 15.35
N ASP A 375 -5.06 -7.93 15.68
CA ASP A 375 -5.02 -9.05 14.72
C ASP A 375 -6.35 -9.34 14.00
N GLN A 376 -7.47 -8.83 14.51
CA GLN A 376 -8.80 -9.02 13.95
C GLN A 376 -9.26 -7.86 13.06
N ILE A 377 -8.52 -6.74 13.08
CA ILE A 377 -8.97 -5.48 12.48
C ILE A 377 -8.63 -5.41 10.99
N SER A 378 -7.39 -5.69 10.64
CA SER A 378 -6.90 -5.52 9.27
C SER A 378 -7.14 -6.78 8.43
N PRO A 379 -7.74 -6.64 7.24
CA PRO A 379 -7.86 -7.76 6.30
C PRO A 379 -6.51 -8.09 5.65
N THR A 380 -6.46 -9.14 4.83
CA THR A 380 -5.28 -9.42 4.00
C THR A 380 -5.09 -8.35 2.93
N MET A 381 -3.87 -8.22 2.40
CA MET A 381 -3.53 -7.24 1.36
C MET A 381 -4.47 -7.28 0.15
N GLU A 382 -4.87 -8.49 -0.29
CA GLU A 382 -5.81 -8.61 -1.41
C GLU A 382 -7.26 -8.29 -1.01
N SER A 383 -7.65 -8.58 0.21
CA SER A 383 -9.02 -8.34 0.68
C SER A 383 -9.29 -6.87 0.98
N CYS A 384 -8.28 -6.10 1.38
CA CYS A 384 -8.46 -4.68 1.63
C CYS A 384 -8.86 -3.91 0.36
N GLU A 385 -8.41 -4.34 -0.81
CA GLU A 385 -8.75 -3.71 -2.08
C GLU A 385 -10.22 -3.95 -2.51
N VAL A 386 -10.91 -4.91 -1.91
CA VAL A 386 -12.37 -5.02 -2.07
C VAL A 386 -13.06 -3.80 -1.48
N HIS A 387 -12.59 -3.30 -0.34
CA HIS A 387 -13.14 -2.11 0.31
C HIS A 387 -12.84 -0.84 -0.48
N SER A 388 -11.59 -0.63 -0.86
CA SER A 388 -11.12 0.57 -1.55
C SER A 388 -11.70 0.71 -2.94
N MET A 389 -11.52 -0.30 -3.80
CA MET A 389 -12.02 -0.25 -5.18
C MET A 389 -13.55 -0.24 -5.25
N SER A 390 -14.26 -0.91 -4.32
CA SER A 390 -15.71 -0.80 -4.26
C SER A 390 -16.17 0.61 -3.92
N MET A 391 -15.47 1.29 -3.01
CA MET A 391 -15.80 2.66 -2.62
C MET A 391 -15.67 3.64 -3.79
N GLU A 392 -14.65 3.47 -4.65
CA GLU A 392 -14.51 4.25 -5.88
C GLU A 392 -15.78 4.15 -6.76
N PHE A 393 -16.32 2.93 -6.95
CA PHE A 393 -17.55 2.72 -7.72
C PHE A 393 -18.80 3.21 -6.99
N PHE A 394 -18.88 3.09 -5.67
CA PHE A 394 -19.98 3.64 -4.88
C PHE A 394 -20.04 5.16 -4.93
N ALA A 395 -18.92 5.84 -5.19
CA ALA A 395 -18.84 7.29 -5.36
C ALA A 395 -19.45 7.79 -6.69
N TRP A 396 -19.62 6.93 -7.70
CA TRP A 396 -20.11 7.33 -9.05
C TRP A 396 -21.39 8.17 -9.10
N PRO A 397 -22.43 7.93 -8.28
CA PRO A 397 -23.62 8.78 -8.26
C PRO A 397 -23.36 10.25 -7.91
N TRP A 398 -22.20 10.54 -7.28
CA TRP A 398 -21.80 11.89 -6.84
C TRP A 398 -20.69 12.50 -7.71
N HIS A 399 -20.29 11.88 -8.83
CA HIS A 399 -19.25 12.43 -9.70
C HIS A 399 -19.56 13.84 -10.20
N GLU A 400 -20.84 14.22 -10.30
CA GLU A 400 -21.24 15.60 -10.62
C GLU A 400 -20.77 16.64 -9.59
N LEU A 401 -20.52 16.24 -8.32
CA LEU A 401 -19.96 17.13 -7.31
C LEU A 401 -18.51 17.48 -7.57
N PHE A 402 -17.77 16.59 -8.23
CA PHE A 402 -16.34 16.75 -8.53
C PHE A 402 -16.10 17.28 -9.94
N TYR A 403 -16.88 16.85 -10.91
CA TYR A 403 -16.60 17.03 -12.34
C TYR A 403 -17.67 17.82 -13.11
N GLY A 404 -18.73 18.28 -12.44
CA GLY A 404 -19.82 19.00 -13.10
C GLY A 404 -20.31 18.28 -14.36
N SER A 405 -20.22 18.92 -15.52
CA SER A 405 -20.66 18.35 -16.81
C SER A 405 -19.79 17.19 -17.31
N ASP A 406 -18.57 17.05 -16.80
CA ASP A 406 -17.63 15.99 -17.21
C ASP A 406 -17.79 14.67 -16.42
N ALA A 407 -18.77 14.59 -15.52
CA ALA A 407 -19.01 13.41 -14.68
C ALA A 407 -19.23 12.10 -15.46
N VAL A 408 -19.84 12.15 -16.65
CA VAL A 408 -20.00 10.97 -17.50
C VAL A 408 -18.66 10.51 -18.08
N ARG A 409 -17.81 11.46 -18.49
CA ARG A 409 -16.47 11.17 -19.00
C ARG A 409 -15.55 10.64 -17.90
N SER A 410 -15.65 11.18 -16.68
CA SER A 410 -14.86 10.71 -15.54
C SER A 410 -15.20 9.26 -15.18
N ARG A 411 -16.48 8.89 -15.09
CA ARG A 411 -16.91 7.49 -14.88
C ARG A 411 -16.43 6.55 -15.98
N PHE A 412 -16.41 7.01 -17.23
CA PHE A 412 -15.90 6.23 -18.36
C PHE A 412 -14.39 5.98 -18.22
N VAL A 413 -13.58 7.02 -17.92
CA VAL A 413 -12.13 6.88 -17.74
C VAL A 413 -11.83 5.98 -16.55
N HIS A 414 -12.51 6.16 -15.42
CA HIS A 414 -12.35 5.34 -14.23
C HIS A 414 -12.60 3.84 -14.53
N LEU A 415 -13.68 3.50 -15.23
CA LEU A 415 -13.95 2.11 -15.63
C LEU A 415 -12.85 1.58 -16.59
N GLU A 416 -12.45 2.40 -17.58
CA GLU A 416 -11.39 2.05 -18.52
C GLU A 416 -10.07 1.78 -17.77
N SER A 417 -9.71 2.63 -16.81
CA SER A 417 -8.52 2.49 -15.96
C SER A 417 -8.55 1.21 -15.11
N ALA A 418 -9.69 0.89 -14.50
CA ALA A 418 -9.85 -0.34 -13.72
C ALA A 418 -9.61 -1.60 -14.57
N LEU A 419 -10.10 -1.60 -15.84
CA LEU A 419 -9.85 -2.72 -16.76
C LEU A 419 -8.39 -2.77 -17.24
N VAL A 420 -7.78 -1.62 -17.53
CA VAL A 420 -6.37 -1.51 -17.99
C VAL A 420 -5.39 -1.90 -16.86
N PHE A 421 -5.75 -1.66 -15.61
CA PHE A 421 -4.93 -2.06 -14.46
C PHE A 421 -4.76 -3.59 -14.34
N LEU A 422 -5.79 -4.39 -14.67
CA LEU A 422 -5.75 -5.85 -14.49
C LEU A 422 -4.55 -6.54 -15.16
N PRO A 423 -4.24 -6.30 -16.45
CA PRO A 423 -3.04 -6.84 -17.07
C PRO A 423 -1.74 -6.36 -16.39
N TYR A 424 -1.66 -5.08 -16.02
CA TYR A 424 -0.47 -4.53 -15.39
C TYR A 424 -0.20 -5.13 -14.01
N GLY A 425 -1.18 -5.12 -13.11
CA GLY A 425 -1.04 -5.71 -11.77
C GLY A 425 -0.71 -7.19 -11.83
N THR A 426 -1.35 -7.92 -12.78
CA THR A 426 -1.07 -9.35 -13.01
C THR A 426 0.34 -9.59 -13.57
N MET A 427 0.85 -8.70 -14.43
CA MET A 427 2.22 -8.73 -14.94
C MET A 427 3.24 -8.56 -13.82
N VAL A 428 3.00 -7.62 -12.90
CA VAL A 428 3.86 -7.40 -11.72
C VAL A 428 3.93 -8.66 -10.85
N ASP A 429 2.80 -9.35 -10.64
CA ASP A 429 2.79 -10.62 -9.91
C ASP A 429 3.62 -11.71 -10.62
N GLU A 430 3.47 -11.88 -11.94
CA GLU A 430 4.28 -12.85 -12.69
C GLU A 430 5.77 -12.48 -12.67
N PHE A 431 6.10 -11.19 -12.76
CA PHE A 431 7.47 -10.72 -12.63
C PHE A 431 8.09 -11.12 -11.30
N GLN A 432 7.37 -10.92 -10.18
CA GLN A 432 7.84 -11.33 -8.85
C GLN A 432 8.11 -12.84 -8.80
N HIS A 433 7.20 -13.66 -9.34
CA HIS A 433 7.40 -15.12 -9.39
C HIS A 433 8.66 -15.50 -10.20
N ARG A 434 8.88 -14.86 -11.34
CA ARG A 434 10.03 -15.13 -12.22
C ARG A 434 11.35 -14.78 -11.57
N ILE A 435 11.48 -13.58 -11.00
CA ILE A 435 12.75 -13.12 -10.42
C ILE A 435 13.12 -13.85 -9.13
N TYR A 436 12.15 -14.32 -8.35
CA TYR A 436 12.43 -15.11 -7.15
C TYR A 436 12.58 -16.61 -7.43
N ALA A 437 12.15 -17.09 -8.59
CA ALA A 437 12.53 -18.42 -9.09
C ALA A 437 13.98 -18.44 -9.60
N GLU A 438 14.49 -17.34 -10.12
CA GLU A 438 15.83 -17.15 -10.66
C GLU A 438 16.54 -15.95 -9.97
N PRO A 439 16.84 -16.05 -8.66
CA PRO A 439 17.32 -14.90 -7.88
C PRO A 439 18.72 -14.39 -8.28
N ASP A 440 19.48 -15.19 -9.04
CA ASP A 440 20.81 -14.84 -9.54
C ASP A 440 20.79 -14.03 -10.85
N LEU A 441 19.58 -13.72 -11.38
CA LEU A 441 19.47 -12.81 -12.52
C LEU A 441 20.14 -11.46 -12.22
N THR A 442 20.93 -10.98 -13.16
CA THR A 442 21.47 -9.61 -13.11
C THR A 442 20.36 -8.58 -13.26
N PRO A 443 20.56 -7.30 -12.88
CA PRO A 443 19.59 -6.24 -13.17
C PRO A 443 19.16 -6.21 -14.65
N ALA A 444 20.09 -6.31 -15.58
CA ALA A 444 19.79 -6.39 -17.02
C ALA A 444 18.95 -7.64 -17.38
N GLY A 445 19.20 -8.78 -16.72
CA GLY A 445 18.38 -9.99 -16.87
C GLY A 445 16.95 -9.79 -16.39
N ARG A 446 16.75 -9.12 -15.26
CA ARG A 446 15.42 -8.77 -14.74
C ARG A 446 14.69 -7.78 -15.66
N ASN A 447 15.40 -6.80 -16.21
CA ASN A 447 14.84 -5.89 -17.22
C ASN A 447 14.37 -6.65 -18.47
N ALA A 448 15.13 -7.67 -18.93
CA ALA A 448 14.71 -8.51 -20.04
C ALA A 448 13.45 -9.32 -19.73
N VAL A 449 13.33 -9.86 -18.50
CA VAL A 449 12.10 -10.53 -18.04
C VAL A 449 10.92 -9.54 -18.03
N TRP A 450 11.13 -8.31 -17.57
CA TRP A 450 10.07 -7.29 -17.58
C TRP A 450 9.57 -7.02 -19.00
N LEU A 451 10.47 -6.79 -19.96
CA LEU A 451 10.11 -6.53 -21.35
C LEU A 451 9.38 -7.71 -22.01
N GLU A 452 9.78 -8.96 -21.69
CA GLU A 452 9.07 -10.17 -22.14
C GLU A 452 7.62 -10.19 -21.64
N LEU A 453 7.44 -9.88 -20.36
CA LEU A 453 6.12 -9.85 -19.73
C LEU A 453 5.29 -8.65 -20.23
N GLU A 454 5.89 -7.51 -20.47
CA GLU A 454 5.21 -6.35 -21.03
C GLU A 454 4.65 -6.67 -22.41
N ALA A 455 5.42 -7.31 -23.29
CA ALA A 455 4.93 -7.78 -24.58
C ALA A 455 3.78 -8.80 -24.47
N LYS A 456 3.74 -9.59 -23.39
CA LYS A 456 2.67 -10.56 -23.12
C LYS A 456 1.39 -9.93 -22.58
N TYR A 457 1.49 -9.01 -21.61
CA TYR A 457 0.36 -8.45 -20.89
C TYR A 457 -0.12 -7.10 -21.42
N ARG A 458 0.80 -6.33 -22.01
CA ARG A 458 0.56 -4.98 -22.50
C ARG A 458 1.04 -4.78 -23.94
N PRO A 459 0.63 -5.67 -24.89
CA PRO A 459 1.13 -5.62 -26.28
C PRO A 459 0.68 -4.37 -27.06
N TYR A 460 -0.07 -3.49 -26.42
CA TYR A 460 -0.53 -2.19 -26.95
C TYR A 460 0.41 -1.03 -26.58
N ILE A 461 1.42 -1.26 -25.76
CA ILE A 461 2.47 -0.28 -25.43
C ILE A 461 3.58 -0.36 -26.49
N ASP A 462 3.97 0.82 -27.04
CA ASP A 462 5.04 0.96 -28.04
C ASP A 462 6.07 2.04 -27.59
#